data_8d202429aa796df01a11f74463063f91
#
_entry.id   8d202429aa796df01a11f74463063f91
#
_cell.length_a   1.000
_cell.length_b   1.000
_cell.length_c   1.000
_cell.angle_alpha   90.00
_cell.angle_beta   90.00
_cell.angle_gamma   90.00
#
_symmetry.space_group_name_H-M   'P 1'
#
loop_
_entity.id
_entity.type
_entity.pdbx_description
1 polymer ?
#
loop_
_entity_poly.entity_id
_entity_poly.type
_entity_poly.pdbx_seq_one_letter_code
_entity_poly.pdbx_strand_id
1 'polypeptide(L)'
;GDVYKRQLCGYTIIFGRFFCGFACAFGTLGDAVHAGYVWCCKKLKKKPVVLSQMISTRLSVCKYLILLMIVLMCYAGIYSKAQGTSPWDVFSMIHAGNLKLANYIPGLIILLLILVGMCVQERFFCRFLCPMGAIFSLLPVLPIFSLRRDRSSCIPKCSGCTRKCPSDIQLPDNGSWEISADCFQCQKCMDVCPKSNVHCAV
;
A
#
# COMPACT_ATOMS: atom_id res chain seq x y z
N GLY A 1 5.14 19.46 12.90
CA GLY A 1 5.00 18.62 11.70
C GLY A 1 6.28 17.91 11.27
N ASP A 2 7.43 18.57 11.28
CA ASP A 2 8.67 17.98 10.73
C ASP A 2 9.30 16.94 11.64
N VAL A 3 9.14 17.06 12.94
CA VAL A 3 9.60 16.05 13.92
C VAL A 3 8.88 14.74 13.69
N TYR A 4 7.56 14.78 13.51
CA TYR A 4 6.74 13.59 13.24
C TYR A 4 7.14 12.88 11.94
N LYS A 5 7.41 13.65 10.88
CA LYS A 5 7.87 13.09 9.59
C LYS A 5 9.21 12.38 9.72
N ARG A 6 10.17 12.97 10.45
CA ARG A 6 11.49 12.37 10.71
C ARG A 6 11.35 11.09 11.54
N GLN A 7 10.51 11.10 12.58
CA GLN A 7 10.22 9.91 13.39
C GLN A 7 9.62 8.79 12.54
N LEU A 8 8.68 9.10 11.64
CA LEU A 8 8.05 8.12 10.76
C LEU A 8 9.07 7.51 9.78
N CYS A 9 9.98 8.33 9.22
CA CYS A 9 11.06 7.84 8.36
C CYS A 9 12.03 6.93 9.16
N GLY A 10 12.45 7.35 10.35
CA GLY A 10 13.31 6.53 11.21
C GLY A 10 12.66 5.21 11.61
N TYR A 11 11.38 5.25 11.96
CA TYR A 11 10.59 4.05 12.24
C TYR A 11 10.52 3.11 11.02
N THR A 12 10.34 3.67 9.82
CA THR A 12 10.28 2.88 8.58
C THR A 12 11.62 2.23 8.24
N ILE A 13 12.74 2.86 8.55
CA ILE A 13 14.07 2.27 8.34
C ILE A 13 14.26 1.03 9.23
N ILE A 14 13.79 1.08 10.47
CA ILE A 14 13.97 0.00 11.45
C ILE A 14 12.93 -1.13 11.23
N PHE A 15 11.66 -0.77 11.14
CA PHE A 15 10.54 -1.72 11.10
C PHE A 15 9.95 -1.92 9.71
N GLY A 16 10.54 -1.33 8.67
CA GLY A 16 9.98 -1.36 7.33
C GLY A 16 8.64 -0.63 7.25
N ARG A 17 7.80 -1.02 6.29
CA ARG A 17 6.49 -0.39 6.03
C ARG A 17 5.37 -0.89 6.94
N PHE A 18 5.69 -1.30 8.16
CA PHE A 18 4.73 -1.79 9.15
C PHE A 18 3.60 -0.79 9.42
N PHE A 19 3.93 0.52 9.48
CA PHE A 19 2.92 1.58 9.60
C PHE A 19 1.86 1.52 8.50
N CYS A 20 2.28 1.29 7.26
CA CYS A 20 1.36 1.16 6.13
C CYS A 20 0.50 -0.11 6.24
N GLY A 21 1.00 -1.14 6.94
CA GLY A 21 0.33 -2.41 7.15
C GLY A 21 -0.82 -2.34 8.15
N PHE A 22 -0.64 -1.60 9.24
CA PHE A 22 -1.53 -1.66 10.40
C PHE A 22 -2.09 -0.32 10.86
N ALA A 23 -1.34 0.77 10.77
CA ALA A 23 -1.72 2.05 11.35
C ALA A 23 -2.25 3.08 10.33
N CYS A 24 -2.02 2.87 9.04
CA CYS A 24 -2.46 3.82 8.02
C CYS A 24 -3.96 3.71 7.76
N ALA A 25 -4.69 4.83 7.96
CA ALA A 25 -6.14 4.89 7.74
C ALA A 25 -6.56 4.53 6.30
N PHE A 26 -5.78 4.96 5.28
CA PHE A 26 -6.04 4.55 3.90
C PHE A 26 -5.72 3.07 3.62
N GLY A 27 -4.78 2.49 4.35
CA GLY A 27 -4.48 1.06 4.27
C GLY A 27 -5.64 0.22 4.79
N THR A 28 -6.12 0.54 5.99
CA THR A 28 -7.27 -0.15 6.61
C THR A 28 -8.58 0.09 5.84
N LEU A 29 -8.79 1.31 5.33
CA LEU A 29 -9.92 1.61 4.46
C LEU A 29 -9.89 0.75 3.19
N GLY A 30 -8.73 0.63 2.54
CA GLY A 30 -8.57 -0.20 1.34
C GLY A 30 -8.85 -1.67 1.60
N ASP A 31 -8.36 -2.20 2.74
CA ASP A 31 -8.64 -3.58 3.15
C ASP A 31 -10.14 -3.80 3.42
N ALA A 32 -10.83 -2.84 4.08
CA ALA A 32 -12.26 -2.92 4.37
C ALA A 32 -13.11 -2.84 3.10
N VAL A 33 -12.82 -1.89 2.20
CA VAL A 33 -13.53 -1.71 0.92
C VAL A 33 -13.39 -2.96 0.05
N HIS A 34 -12.18 -3.49 -0.08
CA HIS A 34 -11.93 -4.71 -0.85
C HIS A 34 -12.64 -5.93 -0.25
N ALA A 35 -12.59 -6.10 1.08
CA ALA A 35 -13.30 -7.18 1.77
C ALA A 35 -14.82 -7.10 1.55
N GLY A 36 -15.40 -5.89 1.64
CA GLY A 36 -16.80 -5.63 1.35
C GLY A 36 -17.16 -5.97 -0.10
N TYR A 37 -16.34 -5.55 -1.05
CA TYR A 37 -16.53 -5.87 -2.47
C TYR A 37 -16.50 -7.38 -2.73
N VAL A 38 -15.51 -8.10 -2.20
CA VAL A 38 -15.40 -9.55 -2.33
C VAL A 38 -16.60 -10.26 -1.68
N TRP A 39 -17.06 -9.79 -0.53
CA TRP A 39 -18.26 -10.31 0.13
C TRP A 39 -19.50 -10.13 -0.75
N CYS A 40 -19.72 -8.93 -1.32
CA CYS A 40 -20.80 -8.66 -2.26
C CYS A 40 -20.72 -9.56 -3.50
N CYS A 41 -19.53 -9.73 -4.09
CA CYS A 41 -19.32 -10.59 -5.24
C CYS A 41 -19.68 -12.06 -4.91
N LYS A 42 -19.28 -12.55 -3.73
CA LYS A 42 -19.64 -13.91 -3.27
C LYS A 42 -21.16 -14.07 -3.13
N LYS A 43 -21.85 -13.07 -2.54
CA LYS A 43 -23.32 -13.09 -2.41
C LYS A 43 -24.02 -13.09 -3.75
N LEU A 44 -23.48 -12.35 -4.74
CA LEU A 44 -24.00 -12.27 -6.11
C LEU A 44 -23.53 -13.41 -7.01
N LYS A 45 -22.77 -14.39 -6.49
CA LYS A 45 -22.15 -15.51 -7.25
C LYS A 45 -21.30 -15.02 -8.44
N LYS A 46 -20.75 -13.81 -8.38
CA LYS A 46 -19.83 -13.25 -9.38
C LYS A 46 -18.38 -13.41 -8.94
N LYS A 47 -17.49 -13.64 -9.89
CA LYS A 47 -16.04 -13.66 -9.61
C LYS A 47 -15.55 -12.22 -9.40
N PRO A 48 -14.76 -11.92 -8.36
CA PRO A 48 -14.15 -10.60 -8.20
C PRO A 48 -13.19 -10.32 -9.36
N VAL A 49 -13.19 -9.08 -9.82
CA VAL A 49 -12.23 -8.63 -10.84
C VAL A 49 -10.87 -8.49 -10.17
N VAL A 50 -9.85 -9.13 -10.75
CA VAL A 50 -8.46 -9.07 -10.26
C VAL A 50 -7.59 -8.45 -11.35
N LEU A 51 -6.74 -7.52 -10.98
CA LEU A 51 -5.81 -6.88 -11.90
C LEU A 51 -4.73 -7.87 -12.34
N SER A 52 -4.39 -7.88 -13.63
CA SER A 52 -3.28 -8.69 -14.14
C SER A 52 -1.95 -8.23 -13.50
N GLN A 53 -1.10 -9.17 -13.13
CA GLN A 53 0.19 -8.89 -12.49
C GLN A 53 1.08 -7.97 -13.33
N MET A 54 1.06 -8.11 -14.66
CA MET A 54 1.82 -7.25 -15.58
C MET A 54 1.37 -5.78 -15.50
N ILE A 55 0.05 -5.55 -15.49
CA ILE A 55 -0.52 -4.20 -15.38
C ILE A 55 -0.19 -3.62 -14.01
N SER A 56 -0.34 -4.42 -12.97
CA SER A 56 -0.07 -4.05 -11.58
C SER A 56 1.39 -3.61 -11.38
N THR A 57 2.36 -4.32 -11.95
CA THR A 57 3.78 -3.94 -11.87
C THR A 57 4.06 -2.63 -12.61
N ARG A 58 3.45 -2.41 -13.78
CA ARG A 58 3.61 -1.13 -14.51
C ARG A 58 2.96 0.05 -13.78
N LEU A 59 1.78 -0.15 -13.21
CA LEU A 59 1.12 0.88 -12.41
C LEU A 59 1.91 1.27 -11.15
N SER A 60 2.71 0.36 -10.58
CA SER A 60 3.50 0.66 -9.40
C SER A 60 4.53 1.79 -9.62
N VAL A 61 4.89 2.07 -10.88
CA VAL A 61 5.77 3.19 -11.23
C VAL A 61 5.06 4.55 -11.06
N CYS A 62 3.72 4.58 -11.15
CA CYS A 62 2.95 5.82 -11.04
C CYS A 62 3.19 6.54 -9.70
N LYS A 63 3.41 5.82 -8.60
CA LYS A 63 3.72 6.42 -7.29
C LYS A 63 4.98 7.30 -7.34
N TYR A 64 6.00 6.90 -8.12
CA TYR A 64 7.24 7.67 -8.27
C TYR A 64 7.06 8.89 -9.15
N LEU A 65 6.23 8.78 -10.21
CA LEU A 65 5.86 9.93 -11.04
C LEU A 65 5.08 10.98 -10.24
N ILE A 66 4.13 10.54 -9.41
CA ILE A 66 3.40 11.43 -8.51
C ILE A 66 4.34 12.09 -7.51
N LEU A 67 5.26 11.33 -6.92
CA LEU A 67 6.26 11.89 -6.00
C LEU A 67 7.11 12.94 -6.71
N LEU A 68 7.61 12.64 -7.90
CA LEU A 68 8.40 13.59 -8.71
C LEU A 68 7.59 14.86 -9.02
N MET A 69 6.34 14.71 -9.43
CA MET A 69 5.45 15.84 -9.70
C MET A 69 5.25 16.71 -8.45
N ILE A 70 5.03 16.12 -7.28
CA ILE A 70 4.89 16.85 -6.01
C ILE A 70 6.17 17.60 -5.67
N VAL A 71 7.33 16.96 -5.83
CA VAL A 71 8.63 17.60 -5.57
C VAL A 71 8.86 18.80 -6.49
N LEU A 72 8.55 18.66 -7.78
CA LEU A 72 8.63 19.77 -8.75
C LEU A 72 7.67 20.92 -8.40
N MET A 73 6.43 20.60 -8.01
CA MET A 73 5.45 21.60 -7.57
C MET A 73 5.88 22.32 -6.30
N CYS A 74 6.51 21.62 -5.35
CA CYS A 74 7.09 22.23 -4.15
C CYS A 74 8.24 23.16 -4.52
N TYR A 75 9.12 22.74 -5.43
CA TYR A 75 10.24 23.57 -5.89
C TYR A 75 9.77 24.82 -6.63
N ALA A 76 8.72 24.71 -7.44
CA ALA A 76 8.10 25.84 -8.16
C ALA A 76 7.23 26.74 -7.26
N GLY A 77 7.04 26.43 -5.98
CA GLY A 77 6.20 27.21 -5.06
C GLY A 77 4.70 27.16 -5.35
N ILE A 78 4.25 26.27 -6.23
CA ILE A 78 2.86 26.17 -6.70
C ILE A 78 2.04 25.20 -5.81
N TYR A 79 2.69 24.44 -4.94
CA TYR A 79 2.05 23.40 -4.13
C TYR A 79 0.87 23.90 -3.30
N SER A 80 0.94 25.13 -2.77
CA SER A 80 -0.15 25.72 -1.98
C SER A 80 -1.46 25.91 -2.77
N LYS A 81 -1.38 26.08 -4.11
CA LYS A 81 -2.56 26.19 -4.97
C LYS A 81 -3.22 24.85 -5.28
N ALA A 82 -2.49 23.76 -5.10
CA ALA A 82 -2.96 22.40 -5.37
C ALA A 82 -3.58 21.70 -4.14
N GLN A 83 -3.63 22.37 -2.97
CA GLN A 83 -4.14 21.76 -1.72
C GLN A 83 -5.56 21.21 -1.86
N GLY A 84 -6.46 21.87 -2.60
CA GLY A 84 -7.83 21.39 -2.83
C GLY A 84 -7.97 20.14 -3.69
N THR A 85 -6.87 19.68 -4.30
CA THR A 85 -6.87 18.49 -5.17
C THR A 85 -6.42 17.22 -4.44
N SER A 86 -5.90 17.36 -3.21
CA SER A 86 -5.39 16.23 -2.43
C SER A 86 -6.53 15.32 -1.93
N PRO A 87 -6.53 14.03 -2.28
CA PRO A 87 -7.52 13.08 -1.76
C PRO A 87 -7.39 12.88 -0.24
N TRP A 88 -6.23 13.15 0.33
CA TRP A 88 -5.94 13.09 1.75
C TRP A 88 -6.67 14.17 2.53
N ASP A 89 -6.67 15.40 2.00
CA ASP A 89 -7.35 16.52 2.64
C ASP A 89 -8.86 16.31 2.64
N VAL A 90 -9.42 15.84 1.51
CA VAL A 90 -10.85 15.50 1.40
C VAL A 90 -11.24 14.39 2.38
N PHE A 91 -10.46 13.33 2.46
CA PHE A 91 -10.70 12.24 3.41
C PHE A 91 -10.66 12.74 4.86
N SER A 92 -9.67 13.56 5.20
CA SER A 92 -9.53 14.16 6.53
C SER A 92 -10.70 15.07 6.88
N MET A 93 -11.18 15.89 5.93
CA MET A 93 -12.33 16.78 6.12
C MET A 93 -13.63 16.00 6.34
N ILE A 94 -13.86 14.94 5.56
CA ILE A 94 -15.04 14.07 5.72
C ILE A 94 -15.00 13.41 7.11
N HIS A 95 -13.84 12.92 7.53
CA HIS A 95 -13.68 12.28 8.84
C HIS A 95 -13.89 13.26 10.00
N ALA A 96 -13.51 14.52 9.81
CA ALA A 96 -13.74 15.60 10.78
C ALA A 96 -15.19 16.14 10.77
N GLY A 97 -16.08 15.58 9.94
CA GLY A 97 -17.49 16.02 9.83
C GLY A 97 -17.67 17.35 9.09
N ASN A 98 -16.64 17.86 8.43
CA ASN A 98 -16.71 19.12 7.68
C ASN A 98 -17.11 18.85 6.23
N LEU A 99 -18.39 19.10 5.91
CA LEU A 99 -18.99 18.84 4.59
C LEU A 99 -18.90 20.04 3.62
N LYS A 100 -18.14 21.09 3.94
CA LYS A 100 -17.93 22.22 3.02
C LYS A 100 -16.99 21.83 1.87
N LEU A 101 -17.42 20.86 1.06
CA LEU A 101 -16.65 20.25 -0.02
C LEU A 101 -16.66 21.01 -1.34
N ALA A 102 -17.37 22.14 -1.43
CA ALA A 102 -17.53 22.89 -2.69
C ALA A 102 -16.20 23.28 -3.36
N ASN A 103 -15.17 23.59 -2.56
CA ASN A 103 -13.84 23.96 -3.07
C ASN A 103 -12.92 22.73 -3.29
N TYR A 104 -13.37 21.53 -2.94
CA TYR A 104 -12.59 20.29 -2.96
C TYR A 104 -13.14 19.25 -3.95
N ILE A 105 -13.98 19.71 -4.91
CA ILE A 105 -14.60 18.83 -5.92
C ILE A 105 -13.56 17.97 -6.65
N PRO A 106 -12.41 18.50 -7.13
CA PRO A 106 -11.40 17.65 -7.81
C PRO A 106 -10.86 16.55 -6.89
N GLY A 107 -10.56 16.88 -5.63
CA GLY A 107 -10.10 15.92 -4.64
C GLY A 107 -11.14 14.84 -4.32
N LEU A 108 -12.42 15.19 -4.31
CA LEU A 108 -13.53 14.25 -4.11
C LEU A 108 -13.63 13.26 -5.28
N ILE A 109 -13.52 13.74 -6.52
CA ILE A 109 -13.54 12.88 -7.71
C ILE A 109 -12.36 11.90 -7.66
N ILE A 110 -11.16 12.38 -7.33
CA ILE A 110 -9.98 11.53 -7.18
C ILE A 110 -10.19 10.49 -6.07
N LEU A 111 -10.74 10.89 -4.93
CA LEU A 111 -11.05 9.97 -3.83
C LEU A 111 -12.03 8.88 -4.25
N LEU A 112 -13.09 9.22 -4.98
CA LEU A 112 -14.05 8.25 -5.51
C LEU A 112 -13.40 7.26 -6.50
N LEU A 113 -12.55 7.76 -7.39
CA LEU A 113 -11.78 6.89 -8.30
C LEU A 113 -10.84 5.94 -7.54
N ILE A 114 -10.21 6.42 -6.47
CA ILE A 114 -9.38 5.60 -5.59
C ILE A 114 -10.22 4.51 -4.92
N LEU A 115 -11.41 4.83 -4.42
CA LEU A 115 -12.32 3.85 -3.80
C LEU A 115 -12.74 2.76 -4.80
N VAL A 116 -13.05 3.13 -6.05
CA VAL A 116 -13.31 2.15 -7.12
C VAL A 116 -12.07 1.28 -7.38
N GLY A 117 -10.88 1.87 -7.44
CA GLY A 117 -9.63 1.12 -7.55
C GLY A 117 -9.40 0.14 -6.40
N MET A 118 -9.76 0.53 -5.16
CA MET A 118 -9.67 -0.32 -3.97
C MET A 118 -10.62 -1.52 -4.03
N CYS A 119 -11.75 -1.45 -4.76
CA CYS A 119 -12.60 -2.61 -5.01
C CYS A 119 -11.86 -3.68 -5.82
N VAL A 120 -11.12 -3.25 -6.85
CA VAL A 120 -10.43 -4.17 -7.78
C VAL A 120 -9.14 -4.73 -7.19
N GLN A 121 -8.36 -3.88 -6.53
CA GLN A 121 -7.05 -4.24 -5.97
C GLN A 121 -6.97 -3.82 -4.50
N GLU A 122 -6.68 -4.76 -3.63
CA GLU A 122 -6.39 -4.51 -2.23
C GLU A 122 -5.24 -3.48 -2.11
N ARG A 123 -5.43 -2.44 -1.27
CA ARG A 123 -4.42 -1.38 -1.07
C ARG A 123 -3.99 -0.63 -2.35
N PHE A 124 -4.93 -0.46 -3.29
CA PHE A 124 -4.71 0.23 -4.56
C PHE A 124 -3.99 1.58 -4.39
N PHE A 125 -4.48 2.44 -3.49
CA PHE A 125 -3.87 3.75 -3.23
C PHE A 125 -2.43 3.64 -2.74
N CYS A 126 -2.19 2.78 -1.73
CA CYS A 126 -0.87 2.64 -1.10
C CYS A 126 0.18 2.09 -2.08
N ARG A 127 -0.27 1.28 -3.04
CA ARG A 127 0.62 0.63 -4.02
C ARG A 127 0.95 1.52 -5.20
N PHE A 128 -0.03 2.27 -5.74
CA PHE A 128 0.10 2.95 -7.03
C PHE A 128 0.15 4.47 -6.95
N LEU A 129 -0.47 5.08 -5.95
CA LEU A 129 -0.69 6.52 -5.92
C LEU A 129 -0.05 7.23 -4.73
N CYS A 130 0.26 6.53 -3.65
CA CYS A 130 0.72 7.15 -2.42
C CYS A 130 2.18 7.65 -2.53
N PRO A 131 2.44 8.98 -2.44
CA PRO A 131 3.80 9.51 -2.51
C PRO A 131 4.63 9.12 -1.28
N MET A 132 4.02 9.03 -0.09
CA MET A 132 4.69 8.51 1.10
C MET A 132 5.10 7.05 0.92
N GLY A 133 4.25 6.25 0.25
CA GLY A 133 4.58 4.89 -0.12
C GLY A 133 5.78 4.80 -1.07
N ALA A 134 5.95 5.78 -1.98
CA ALA A 134 7.13 5.87 -2.83
C ALA A 134 8.40 6.21 -2.02
N ILE A 135 8.32 7.18 -1.11
CA ILE A 135 9.45 7.53 -0.22
C ILE A 135 9.87 6.31 0.60
N PHE A 136 8.93 5.61 1.22
CA PHE A 136 9.23 4.43 2.04
C PHE A 136 9.80 3.26 1.25
N SER A 137 9.50 3.13 -0.06
CA SER A 137 10.13 2.12 -0.89
C SER A 137 11.54 2.49 -1.36
N LEU A 138 11.92 3.77 -1.27
CA LEU A 138 13.28 4.24 -1.58
C LEU A 138 14.20 4.24 -0.34
N LEU A 139 13.64 4.21 0.86
CA LEU A 139 14.44 4.18 2.09
C LEU A 139 15.11 2.80 2.26
N PRO A 140 16.37 2.77 2.68
CA PRO A 140 17.03 1.51 3.05
C PRO A 140 16.37 0.95 4.31
N VAL A 141 15.74 -0.21 4.19
CA VAL A 141 15.11 -0.91 5.31
C VAL A 141 16.10 -1.90 5.89
N LEU A 142 16.26 -1.90 7.22
CA LEU A 142 17.09 -2.91 7.90
C LEU A 142 16.38 -4.27 7.87
N PRO A 143 17.10 -5.38 7.66
CA PRO A 143 16.50 -6.71 7.52
C PRO A 143 15.98 -7.32 8.82
N ILE A 144 15.98 -6.58 9.94
CA ILE A 144 15.73 -7.07 11.29
C ILE A 144 14.28 -7.61 11.45
N PHE A 145 13.30 -6.97 10.82
CA PHE A 145 11.89 -7.35 10.93
C PHE A 145 11.26 -7.70 9.58
N SER A 146 12.04 -8.16 8.60
CA SER A 146 11.52 -8.52 7.28
C SER A 146 10.81 -9.88 7.32
N LEU A 147 9.69 -9.98 6.60
CA LEU A 147 9.04 -11.26 6.36
C LEU A 147 9.86 -12.09 5.39
N ARG A 148 10.19 -13.31 5.79
CA ARG A 148 11.01 -14.26 5.03
C ARG A 148 10.31 -15.59 4.92
N ARG A 149 10.69 -16.37 3.91
CA ARG A 149 10.22 -17.75 3.77
C ARG A 149 11.40 -18.71 3.68
N ASP A 150 11.18 -19.93 4.14
CA ASP A 150 12.09 -21.04 3.89
C ASP A 150 11.61 -21.80 2.65
N ARG A 151 12.28 -21.57 1.52
CA ARG A 151 11.92 -22.19 0.24
C ARG A 151 12.18 -23.70 0.23
N SER A 152 13.15 -24.19 0.99
CA SER A 152 13.50 -25.61 1.06
C SER A 152 12.36 -26.45 1.62
N SER A 153 11.62 -25.88 2.57
CA SER A 153 10.47 -26.52 3.22
C SER A 153 9.12 -26.26 2.53
N CYS A 154 9.10 -25.52 1.42
CA CYS A 154 7.88 -25.22 0.67
C CYS A 154 7.34 -26.44 -0.10
N ILE A 155 6.02 -26.49 -0.23
CA ILE A 155 5.36 -27.46 -1.11
C ILE A 155 5.73 -27.15 -2.57
N PRO A 156 6.11 -28.15 -3.38
CA PRO A 156 6.45 -27.95 -4.79
C PRO A 156 5.33 -27.20 -5.55
N LYS A 157 5.71 -26.19 -6.35
CA LYS A 157 4.79 -25.33 -7.13
C LYS A 157 3.81 -24.48 -6.29
N CYS A 158 3.99 -24.37 -4.98
CA CYS A 158 3.16 -23.52 -4.14
C CYS A 158 3.48 -22.03 -4.39
N SER A 159 2.44 -21.22 -4.64
CA SER A 159 2.51 -19.76 -4.80
C SER A 159 1.48 -19.03 -3.93
N GLY A 160 1.02 -19.65 -2.85
CA GLY A 160 -0.03 -19.10 -1.98
C GLY A 160 0.33 -17.72 -1.40
N CYS A 161 1.53 -17.59 -0.86
CA CYS A 161 2.03 -16.33 -0.27
C CYS A 161 2.10 -15.19 -1.31
N THR A 162 2.55 -15.45 -2.54
CA THR A 162 2.62 -14.44 -3.62
C THR A 162 1.21 -14.05 -4.10
N ARG A 163 0.32 -15.02 -4.30
CA ARG A 163 -1.06 -14.76 -4.76
C ARG A 163 -1.91 -14.00 -3.76
N LYS A 164 -1.64 -14.18 -2.46
CA LYS A 164 -2.36 -13.47 -1.39
C LYS A 164 -1.72 -12.10 -1.07
N CYS A 165 -0.54 -11.83 -1.61
CA CYS A 165 0.18 -10.60 -1.33
C CYS A 165 -0.46 -9.40 -2.03
N PRO A 166 -0.88 -8.34 -1.30
CA PRO A 166 -1.46 -7.14 -1.92
C PRO A 166 -0.45 -6.40 -2.82
N SER A 167 0.86 -6.63 -2.62
CA SER A 167 1.94 -6.04 -3.44
C SER A 167 2.42 -6.94 -4.56
N ASP A 168 1.90 -8.18 -4.70
CA ASP A 168 2.37 -9.19 -5.67
C ASP A 168 3.89 -9.43 -5.65
N ILE A 169 4.53 -9.27 -4.50
CA ILE A 169 5.96 -9.50 -4.34
C ILE A 169 6.25 -10.95 -4.01
N GLN A 170 7.43 -11.40 -4.41
CA GLN A 170 8.00 -12.63 -3.91
C GLN A 170 8.72 -12.35 -2.59
N LEU A 171 8.43 -13.16 -1.58
CA LEU A 171 9.14 -13.05 -0.31
C LEU A 171 10.58 -13.52 -0.49
N PRO A 172 11.57 -12.80 0.11
CA PRO A 172 12.95 -13.23 0.13
C PRO A 172 13.10 -14.55 0.88
N ASP A 173 14.08 -15.33 0.45
CA ASP A 173 14.40 -16.60 1.10
C ASP A 173 15.17 -16.36 2.41
N ASN A 174 15.05 -17.29 3.33
CA ASN A 174 15.79 -17.25 4.59
C ASN A 174 17.30 -17.28 4.32
N GLY A 175 18.04 -16.38 4.98
CA GLY A 175 19.49 -16.21 4.74
C GLY A 175 19.87 -15.26 3.59
N SER A 176 18.94 -14.79 2.76
CA SER A 176 19.25 -13.74 1.78
C SER A 176 19.24 -12.36 2.42
N TRP A 177 20.12 -11.47 1.98
CA TRP A 177 20.13 -10.05 2.40
C TRP A 177 19.11 -9.21 1.59
N GLU A 178 18.39 -9.84 0.69
CA GLU A 178 17.36 -9.16 -0.11
C GLU A 178 16.18 -8.77 0.76
N ILE A 179 15.70 -7.54 0.57
CA ILE A 179 14.52 -7.00 1.22
C ILE A 179 13.56 -6.52 0.15
N SER A 180 12.32 -6.96 0.25
CA SER A 180 11.27 -6.42 -0.62
C SER A 180 10.81 -5.06 -0.09
N ALA A 181 11.36 -3.98 -0.65
CA ALA A 181 11.00 -2.60 -0.27
C ALA A 181 9.50 -2.29 -0.40
N ASP A 182 8.78 -3.04 -1.22
CA ASP A 182 7.32 -2.89 -1.41
C ASP A 182 6.49 -3.78 -0.47
N CYS A 183 7.10 -4.50 0.48
CA CYS A 183 6.39 -5.28 1.48
C CYS A 183 5.70 -4.37 2.51
N PHE A 184 4.38 -4.47 2.64
CA PHE A 184 3.62 -3.74 3.67
C PHE A 184 3.66 -4.41 5.05
N GLN A 185 4.33 -5.54 5.19
CA GLN A 185 4.39 -6.35 6.42
C GLN A 185 3.02 -6.68 7.03
N CYS A 186 2.00 -6.80 6.21
CA CYS A 186 0.61 -7.04 6.62
C CYS A 186 0.32 -8.48 7.06
N GLN A 187 1.32 -9.36 7.05
CA GLN A 187 1.29 -10.76 7.53
C GLN A 187 0.30 -11.71 6.83
N LYS A 188 -0.47 -11.25 5.84
CA LYS A 188 -1.44 -12.08 5.10
C LYS A 188 -0.81 -13.33 4.44
N CYS A 189 0.48 -13.28 4.15
CA CYS A 189 1.23 -14.43 3.62
C CYS A 189 1.51 -15.49 4.69
N MET A 190 1.56 -15.12 5.97
CA MET A 190 1.70 -16.07 7.09
C MET A 190 0.41 -16.89 7.28
N ASP A 191 -0.75 -16.22 7.23
CA ASP A 191 -2.07 -16.84 7.42
C ASP A 191 -2.41 -17.87 6.34
N VAL A 192 -1.88 -17.69 5.13
CA VAL A 192 -2.16 -18.56 3.97
C VAL A 192 -1.17 -19.73 3.87
N CYS A 193 -0.06 -19.67 4.61
CA CYS A 193 0.97 -20.71 4.51
C CYS A 193 0.58 -21.98 5.27
N PRO A 194 0.30 -23.11 4.58
CA PRO A 194 -0.16 -24.34 5.26
C PRO A 194 0.93 -25.00 6.10
N LYS A 195 2.20 -24.65 5.87
CA LYS A 195 3.34 -25.18 6.63
C LYS A 195 3.96 -24.16 7.59
N SER A 196 3.37 -22.96 7.76
CA SER A 196 3.92 -21.89 8.59
C SER A 196 5.37 -21.53 8.28
N ASN A 197 5.81 -21.71 7.04
CA ASN A 197 7.18 -21.45 6.59
C ASN A 197 7.50 -19.97 6.35
N VAL A 198 6.54 -19.08 6.57
CA VAL A 198 6.71 -17.63 6.50
C VAL A 198 6.81 -17.11 7.93
N HIS A 199 7.91 -16.45 8.25
CA HIS A 199 8.16 -15.90 9.58
C HIS A 199 8.82 -14.52 9.48
N CYS A 200 8.74 -13.75 10.56
CA CYS A 200 9.57 -12.56 10.70
C CYS A 200 11.00 -12.98 10.99
N ALA A 201 11.95 -12.50 10.21
CA ALA A 201 13.36 -12.61 10.58
C ALA A 201 13.61 -11.67 11.79
N VAL A 202 14.24 -12.20 12.80
CA VAL A 202 14.75 -11.45 13.96
C VAL A 202 16.27 -11.50 13.85
#